data_d26173514f1808faf7d10bd504a473d7
#
_entry.id   d26173514f1808faf7d10bd504a473d7
#
_cell.length_a   1.000
_cell.length_b   1.000
_cell.length_c   1.000
_cell.angle_alpha   90.00
_cell.angle_beta   90.00
_cell.angle_gamma   90.00
#
_symmetry.space_group_name_H-M   'P 1'
#
loop_
_entity.id
_entity.type
_entity.pdbx_description
1 polymer ?
#
loop_
_entity_poly.entity_id
_entity_poly.type
_entity_poly.pdbx_seq_one_letter_code
_entity_poly.pdbx_strand_id
1 'polypeptide(L)'
;MAFVSLAIIALVAFASPFIASAIPGKPVPETVFLLVFGAVLGPHMLGVIHVDAEVSLVSELGLAFLFLLAGFEIDPKNITGVEGRYGMATWAVTFCIAWLAVRFTPWFSVSHFDGIAVTLALTSTALGALMPILRERLLAGTRVGDSILAYGTWGELGPVLAMSVLLSARTGIETLLILGLFAVVCVLLAVVPSRSKRVGSRFFAFVEERADTTSQTFVRLTVLILVTLVAFSAIFSLDIVLGAFAAGFVLRYIIPEGNHTLETKLDGLAYGFLIPVFFTVSGAKIDLTAVVSRPGLLVGFIVALLIIRAVPILISMSICPATRDVSAYGRITVALYCTTALPIIVAVTSVAAVSYTHLT
;
A
#
# COMPACT_ATOMS: atom_id res chain seq x y z
N MET A 1 21.72 3.86 -20.32
CA MET A 1 20.65 4.88 -20.19
C MET A 1 20.03 4.93 -18.78
N ALA A 2 20.10 3.83 -18.01
CA ALA A 2 19.52 3.73 -16.66
C ALA A 2 19.87 4.87 -15.69
N PHE A 3 21.16 5.23 -15.55
CA PHE A 3 21.56 6.34 -14.67
C PHE A 3 21.04 7.70 -15.12
N VAL A 4 20.84 7.94 -16.43
CA VAL A 4 20.26 9.19 -16.92
C VAL A 4 18.79 9.27 -16.52
N SER A 5 18.03 8.17 -16.72
CA SER A 5 16.65 8.07 -16.27
C SER A 5 16.53 8.24 -14.76
N LEU A 6 17.41 7.58 -13.97
CA LEU A 6 17.41 7.72 -12.51
C LEU A 6 17.76 9.15 -12.06
N ALA A 7 18.69 9.85 -12.75
CA ALA A 7 18.99 11.25 -12.43
C ALA A 7 17.80 12.17 -12.68
N ILE A 8 17.04 11.94 -13.76
CA ILE A 8 15.83 12.69 -14.06
C ILE A 8 14.74 12.40 -13.04
N ILE A 9 14.54 11.11 -12.67
CA ILE A 9 13.61 10.69 -11.62
C ILE A 9 13.98 11.33 -10.28
N ALA A 10 15.27 11.36 -9.92
CA ALA A 10 15.75 12.03 -8.70
C ALA A 10 15.50 13.54 -8.73
N LEU A 11 15.64 14.19 -9.89
CA LEU A 11 15.30 15.60 -10.06
C LEU A 11 13.79 15.84 -9.86
N VAL A 12 12.95 14.99 -10.41
CA VAL A 12 11.49 15.03 -10.21
C VAL A 12 11.15 14.84 -8.74
N ALA A 13 11.76 13.84 -8.08
CA ALA A 13 11.59 13.58 -6.66
C ALA A 13 11.99 14.79 -5.80
N PHE A 14 13.10 15.43 -6.14
CA PHE A 14 13.55 16.65 -5.45
C PHE A 14 12.63 17.85 -5.67
N ALA A 15 12.11 18.03 -6.88
CA ALA A 15 11.27 19.20 -7.23
C ALA A 15 9.84 19.08 -6.70
N SER A 16 9.28 17.87 -6.61
CA SER A 16 7.87 17.63 -6.26
C SER A 16 7.43 18.22 -4.92
N PRO A 17 8.16 18.08 -3.80
CA PRO A 17 7.76 18.68 -2.52
C PRO A 17 7.77 20.23 -2.56
N PHE A 18 8.69 20.86 -3.32
CA PHE A 18 8.68 22.31 -3.49
C PHE A 18 7.44 22.79 -4.23
N ILE A 19 7.05 22.08 -5.30
CA ILE A 19 5.87 22.43 -6.08
C ILE A 19 4.61 22.21 -5.24
N ALA A 20 4.52 21.08 -4.52
CA ALA A 20 3.40 20.81 -3.61
C ALA A 20 3.28 21.88 -2.51
N SER A 21 4.41 22.34 -1.95
CA SER A 21 4.42 23.36 -0.90
C SER A 21 4.13 24.77 -1.42
N ALA A 22 4.37 25.05 -2.69
CA ALA A 22 4.09 26.35 -3.32
C ALA A 22 2.59 26.62 -3.49
N ILE A 23 1.73 25.57 -3.45
CA ILE A 23 0.28 25.72 -3.57
C ILE A 23 -0.31 26.07 -2.20
N PRO A 24 -1.00 27.23 -2.06
CA PRO A 24 -1.62 27.61 -0.80
C PRO A 24 -2.61 26.56 -0.29
N GLY A 25 -2.51 26.18 0.99
CA GLY A 25 -3.36 25.18 1.63
C GLY A 25 -2.97 23.72 1.35
N LYS A 26 -1.94 23.47 0.54
CA LYS A 26 -1.41 22.12 0.20
C LYS A 26 -2.53 21.11 -0.14
N PRO A 27 -3.43 21.41 -1.09
CA PRO A 27 -4.56 20.53 -1.41
C PRO A 27 -4.13 19.26 -2.15
N VAL A 28 -2.96 19.28 -2.81
CA VAL A 28 -2.45 18.19 -3.66
C VAL A 28 -1.22 17.56 -3.00
N PRO A 29 -1.26 16.27 -2.67
CA PRO A 29 -0.10 15.54 -2.15
C PRO A 29 1.05 15.49 -3.17
N GLU A 30 2.28 15.45 -2.66
CA GLU A 30 3.51 15.32 -3.44
C GLU A 30 3.46 14.13 -4.43
N THR A 31 2.89 13.01 -4.01
CA THR A 31 2.76 11.78 -4.82
C THR A 31 2.04 12.00 -6.14
N VAL A 32 1.08 12.94 -6.20
CA VAL A 32 0.38 13.28 -7.44
C VAL A 32 1.33 13.94 -8.44
N PHE A 33 2.22 14.82 -7.97
CA PHE A 33 3.23 15.46 -8.83
C PHE A 33 4.23 14.46 -9.35
N LEU A 34 4.68 13.50 -8.51
CA LEU A 34 5.55 12.41 -8.94
C LEU A 34 4.93 11.60 -10.08
N LEU A 35 3.66 11.22 -9.96
CA LEU A 35 2.93 10.50 -11.00
C LEU A 35 2.75 11.34 -12.28
N VAL A 36 2.34 12.59 -12.14
CA VAL A 36 2.10 13.48 -13.30
C VAL A 36 3.40 13.77 -14.06
N PHE A 37 4.47 14.13 -13.34
CA PHE A 37 5.77 14.33 -13.99
C PHE A 37 6.33 13.05 -14.58
N GLY A 38 6.14 11.91 -13.89
CA GLY A 38 6.47 10.61 -14.46
C GLY A 38 5.76 10.37 -15.78
N ALA A 39 4.45 10.60 -15.85
CA ALA A 39 3.66 10.43 -17.05
C ALA A 39 4.06 11.40 -18.19
N VAL A 40 4.35 12.65 -17.86
CA VAL A 40 4.80 13.67 -18.85
C VAL A 40 6.18 13.34 -19.40
N LEU A 41 7.13 12.93 -18.53
CA LEU A 41 8.51 12.63 -18.91
C LEU A 41 8.69 11.20 -19.42
N GLY A 42 7.67 10.35 -19.26
CA GLY A 42 7.67 8.94 -19.66
C GLY A 42 7.62 8.73 -21.17
N PRO A 43 7.71 7.44 -21.60
CA PRO A 43 7.81 7.05 -23.00
C PRO A 43 6.57 7.38 -23.84
N HIS A 44 5.41 7.56 -23.20
CA HIS A 44 4.16 7.86 -23.89
C HIS A 44 3.98 9.36 -24.24
N MET A 45 4.83 10.25 -23.70
CA MET A 45 4.79 11.68 -24.02
C MET A 45 6.17 12.20 -24.47
N LEU A 46 7.03 12.63 -23.55
CA LEU A 46 8.33 13.25 -23.87
C LEU A 46 9.45 12.21 -24.12
N GLY A 47 9.30 10.98 -23.67
CA GLY A 47 10.27 9.91 -23.86
C GLY A 47 11.65 10.15 -23.21
N VAL A 48 11.70 11.00 -22.17
CA VAL A 48 12.97 11.38 -21.50
C VAL A 48 13.34 10.34 -20.45
N ILE A 49 12.34 9.73 -19.77
CA ILE A 49 12.52 8.63 -18.83
C ILE A 49 12.31 7.32 -19.59
N HIS A 50 13.36 6.49 -19.62
CA HIS A 50 13.28 5.12 -20.13
C HIS A 50 13.16 4.14 -18.97
N VAL A 51 12.14 3.29 -19.01
CA VAL A 51 11.86 2.28 -18.00
C VAL A 51 12.49 0.97 -18.45
N ASP A 52 13.81 0.85 -18.24
CA ASP A 52 14.56 -0.39 -18.45
C ASP A 52 14.49 -1.31 -17.21
N ALA A 53 15.11 -2.50 -17.30
CA ALA A 53 15.08 -3.50 -16.23
C ALA A 53 15.68 -2.97 -14.91
N GLU A 54 16.73 -2.17 -15.00
CA GLU A 54 17.44 -1.61 -13.85
C GLU A 54 16.56 -0.56 -13.14
N VAL A 55 15.93 0.33 -13.88
CA VAL A 55 14.99 1.33 -13.34
C VAL A 55 13.75 0.65 -12.76
N SER A 56 13.26 -0.41 -13.42
CA SER A 56 12.14 -1.21 -12.92
C SER A 56 12.47 -1.86 -11.59
N LEU A 57 13.68 -2.45 -11.43
CA LEU A 57 14.12 -3.08 -10.18
C LEU A 57 14.13 -2.07 -9.02
N VAL A 58 14.65 -0.86 -9.23
CA VAL A 58 14.66 0.19 -8.20
C VAL A 58 13.21 0.62 -7.86
N SER A 59 12.35 0.71 -8.85
CA SER A 59 10.92 1.00 -8.66
C SER A 59 10.23 -0.10 -7.85
N GLU A 60 10.50 -1.37 -8.14
CA GLU A 60 9.94 -2.51 -7.38
C GLU A 60 10.43 -2.52 -5.93
N LEU A 61 11.68 -2.15 -5.67
CA LEU A 61 12.17 -1.93 -4.31
C LEU A 61 11.41 -0.78 -3.62
N GLY A 62 11.10 0.29 -4.36
CA GLY A 62 10.28 1.38 -3.84
C GLY A 62 8.86 0.92 -3.46
N LEU A 63 8.23 0.10 -4.31
CA LEU A 63 6.95 -0.54 -4.01
C LEU A 63 7.06 -1.43 -2.77
N ALA A 64 8.11 -2.25 -2.69
CA ALA A 64 8.33 -3.13 -1.56
C ALA A 64 8.52 -2.35 -0.24
N PHE A 65 9.28 -1.25 -0.25
CA PHE A 65 9.42 -0.39 0.92
C PHE A 65 8.11 0.30 1.31
N LEU A 66 7.29 0.72 0.35
CA LEU A 66 5.97 1.29 0.60
C LEU A 66 5.09 0.31 1.37
N PHE A 67 5.01 -0.94 0.91
CA PHE A 67 4.20 -1.97 1.57
C PHE A 67 4.83 -2.53 2.85
N LEU A 68 6.16 -2.48 2.98
CA LEU A 68 6.83 -2.74 4.26
C LEU A 68 6.37 -1.74 5.32
N LEU A 69 6.38 -0.44 5.01
CA LEU A 69 5.93 0.59 5.95
C LEU A 69 4.45 0.45 6.26
N ALA A 70 3.62 0.20 5.24
CA ALA A 70 2.19 -0.05 5.43
C ALA A 70 1.93 -1.24 6.38
N GLY A 71 2.64 -2.36 6.17
CA GLY A 71 2.55 -3.53 7.06
C GLY A 71 3.06 -3.25 8.48
N PHE A 72 4.10 -2.42 8.62
CA PHE A 72 4.67 -2.03 9.91
C PHE A 72 3.73 -1.10 10.71
N GLU A 73 2.96 -0.25 10.05
CA GLU A 73 1.99 0.66 10.67
C GLU A 73 0.76 -0.04 11.24
N ILE A 74 0.46 -1.27 10.80
CA ILE A 74 -0.73 -1.99 11.25
C ILE A 74 -0.57 -2.44 12.71
N ASP A 75 -1.45 -1.90 13.58
CA ASP A 75 -1.58 -2.40 14.94
C ASP A 75 -2.51 -3.64 14.98
N PRO A 76 -2.04 -4.78 15.52
CA PRO A 76 -2.88 -5.96 15.71
C PRO A 76 -4.19 -5.71 16.46
N LYS A 77 -4.22 -4.70 17.34
CA LYS A 77 -5.44 -4.28 18.06
C LYS A 77 -6.51 -3.75 17.10
N ASN A 78 -6.10 -3.05 16.03
CA ASN A 78 -7.00 -2.56 15.00
C ASN A 78 -7.63 -3.68 14.17
N ILE A 79 -6.98 -4.86 14.11
CA ILE A 79 -7.52 -6.04 13.42
C ILE A 79 -8.53 -6.78 14.30
N THR A 80 -8.18 -7.02 15.55
CA THR A 80 -8.92 -7.92 16.46
C THR A 80 -10.00 -7.23 17.27
N GLY A 81 -9.93 -5.90 17.41
CA GLY A 81 -10.89 -5.08 18.14
C GLY A 81 -12.30 -5.10 17.53
N VAL A 82 -13.28 -4.55 18.25
CA VAL A 82 -14.67 -4.48 17.78
C VAL A 82 -14.75 -3.71 16.46
N GLU A 83 -14.11 -2.55 16.36
CA GLU A 83 -14.07 -1.77 15.12
C GLU A 83 -13.36 -2.51 13.98
N GLY A 84 -12.27 -3.23 14.28
CA GLY A 84 -11.58 -4.05 13.30
C GLY A 84 -12.46 -5.14 12.70
N ARG A 85 -13.26 -5.82 13.53
CA ARG A 85 -14.23 -6.85 13.04
C ARG A 85 -15.32 -6.24 12.16
N TYR A 86 -15.84 -5.06 12.54
CA TYR A 86 -16.77 -4.31 11.69
C TYR A 86 -16.08 -3.83 10.41
N GLY A 87 -14.82 -3.38 10.48
CA GLY A 87 -13.99 -3.03 9.32
C GLY A 87 -13.85 -4.20 8.35
N MET A 88 -13.54 -5.41 8.85
CA MET A 88 -13.48 -6.63 8.04
C MET A 88 -14.80 -6.94 7.34
N ALA A 89 -15.89 -6.95 8.10
CA ALA A 89 -17.22 -7.22 7.54
C ALA A 89 -17.59 -6.15 6.48
N THR A 90 -17.30 -4.88 6.76
CA THR A 90 -17.53 -3.76 5.83
C THR A 90 -16.72 -3.93 4.57
N TRP A 91 -15.43 -4.30 4.70
CA TRP A 91 -14.59 -4.55 3.53
C TRP A 91 -15.14 -5.70 2.68
N ALA A 92 -15.53 -6.83 3.29
CA ALA A 92 -16.12 -7.97 2.57
C ALA A 92 -17.40 -7.59 1.83
N VAL A 93 -18.31 -6.84 2.48
CA VAL A 93 -19.52 -6.32 1.84
C VAL A 93 -19.18 -5.37 0.70
N THR A 94 -18.24 -4.44 0.91
CA THR A 94 -17.76 -3.52 -0.13
C THR A 94 -17.20 -4.28 -1.32
N PHE A 95 -16.42 -5.34 -1.07
CA PHE A 95 -15.86 -6.19 -2.13
C PHE A 95 -16.98 -6.86 -2.94
N CYS A 96 -17.99 -7.43 -2.30
CA CYS A 96 -19.13 -8.03 -2.98
C CYS A 96 -19.89 -6.98 -3.82
N ILE A 97 -20.15 -5.79 -3.28
CA ILE A 97 -20.82 -4.70 -3.99
C ILE A 97 -19.98 -4.25 -5.20
N ALA A 98 -18.67 -4.05 -5.01
CA ALA A 98 -17.75 -3.68 -6.08
C ALA A 98 -17.72 -4.73 -7.19
N TRP A 99 -17.60 -6.00 -6.82
CA TRP A 99 -17.59 -7.10 -7.77
C TRP A 99 -18.87 -7.19 -8.59
N LEU A 100 -20.03 -7.06 -7.95
CA LEU A 100 -21.33 -7.01 -8.62
C LEU A 100 -21.43 -5.77 -9.53
N ALA A 101 -21.05 -4.58 -9.04
CA ALA A 101 -21.08 -3.36 -9.82
C ALA A 101 -20.21 -3.47 -11.07
N VAL A 102 -18.99 -3.97 -10.95
CA VAL A 102 -18.06 -4.18 -12.08
C VAL A 102 -18.60 -5.23 -13.03
N ARG A 103 -19.19 -6.33 -12.52
CA ARG A 103 -19.73 -7.41 -13.35
C ARG A 103 -20.93 -6.99 -14.20
N PHE A 104 -21.77 -6.10 -13.68
CA PHE A 104 -22.98 -5.62 -14.36
C PHE A 104 -22.78 -4.30 -15.13
N THR A 105 -21.61 -3.65 -14.98
CA THR A 105 -21.33 -2.39 -15.67
C THR A 105 -20.35 -2.64 -16.83
N PRO A 106 -20.81 -2.65 -18.10
CA PRO A 106 -19.93 -2.97 -19.26
C PRO A 106 -18.72 -2.02 -19.41
N TRP A 107 -18.75 -0.86 -18.76
CA TRP A 107 -17.67 0.13 -18.83
C TRP A 107 -16.40 -0.27 -18.08
N PHE A 108 -16.50 -1.17 -17.09
CA PHE A 108 -15.39 -1.53 -16.20
C PHE A 108 -14.79 -2.90 -16.52
N SER A 109 -15.39 -3.71 -17.39
CA SER A 109 -14.88 -5.05 -17.66
C SER A 109 -14.83 -5.31 -19.17
N VAL A 110 -13.64 -5.32 -19.73
CA VAL A 110 -13.36 -5.81 -21.08
C VAL A 110 -12.98 -7.29 -21.01
N SER A 111 -12.35 -7.74 -19.93
CA SER A 111 -12.01 -9.14 -19.64
C SER A 111 -12.32 -9.50 -18.19
N HIS A 112 -12.33 -10.80 -17.86
CA HIS A 112 -12.63 -11.27 -16.48
C HIS A 112 -11.57 -10.84 -15.45
N PHE A 113 -10.32 -10.77 -15.87
CA PHE A 113 -9.20 -10.33 -15.01
C PHE A 113 -9.22 -8.81 -14.76
N ASP A 114 -9.57 -8.02 -15.76
CA ASP A 114 -9.70 -6.56 -15.62
C ASP A 114 -10.75 -6.20 -14.57
N GLY A 115 -11.85 -6.96 -14.54
CA GLY A 115 -12.91 -6.79 -13.55
C GLY A 115 -12.46 -7.02 -12.10
N ILE A 116 -11.59 -8.01 -11.86
CA ILE A 116 -11.04 -8.28 -10.52
C ILE A 116 -10.12 -7.13 -10.09
N ALA A 117 -9.22 -6.67 -10.97
CA ALA A 117 -8.32 -5.57 -10.68
C ALA A 117 -9.08 -4.28 -10.32
N VAL A 118 -10.12 -3.94 -11.10
CA VAL A 118 -10.99 -2.79 -10.82
C VAL A 118 -11.74 -2.96 -9.49
N THR A 119 -12.25 -4.17 -9.20
CA THR A 119 -12.91 -4.48 -7.92
C THR A 119 -11.97 -4.25 -6.74
N LEU A 120 -10.74 -4.75 -6.82
CA LEU A 120 -9.73 -4.56 -5.77
C LEU A 120 -9.38 -3.08 -5.61
N ALA A 121 -9.20 -2.34 -6.69
CA ALA A 121 -8.93 -0.91 -6.66
C ALA A 121 -10.06 -0.12 -5.99
N LEU A 122 -11.34 -0.44 -6.28
CA LEU A 122 -12.50 0.21 -5.67
C LEU A 122 -12.67 -0.10 -4.17
N THR A 123 -12.07 -1.18 -3.67
CA THR A 123 -12.19 -1.61 -2.27
C THR A 123 -10.98 -1.27 -1.41
N SER A 124 -9.96 -0.67 -2.00
CA SER A 124 -8.69 -0.40 -1.34
C SER A 124 -8.68 0.91 -0.56
N THR A 125 -7.78 0.97 0.44
CA THR A 125 -7.42 2.16 1.22
C THR A 125 -5.91 2.13 1.42
N ALA A 126 -5.23 3.25 1.31
CA ALA A 126 -3.78 3.35 1.48
C ALA A 126 -3.43 4.03 2.80
N LEU A 127 -3.20 3.26 3.86
CA LEU A 127 -2.83 3.79 5.18
C LEU A 127 -1.48 4.50 5.17
N GLY A 128 -0.48 3.94 4.48
CA GLY A 128 0.84 4.56 4.38
C GLY A 128 0.81 5.98 3.80
N ALA A 129 -0.13 6.26 2.87
CA ALA A 129 -0.36 7.60 2.36
C ALA A 129 -1.21 8.46 3.32
N LEU A 130 -2.04 7.84 4.15
CA LEU A 130 -2.93 8.54 5.07
C LEU A 130 -2.21 8.99 6.36
N MET A 131 -1.27 8.21 6.87
CA MET A 131 -0.62 8.50 8.16
C MET A 131 0.04 9.88 8.22
N PRO A 132 0.84 10.33 7.24
CA PRO A 132 1.37 11.69 7.22
C PRO A 132 0.27 12.76 7.25
N ILE A 133 -0.83 12.54 6.49
CA ILE A 133 -1.97 13.46 6.42
C ILE A 133 -2.70 13.53 7.78
N LEU A 134 -2.90 12.39 8.43
CA LEU A 134 -3.52 12.35 9.75
C LEU A 134 -2.68 13.08 10.81
N ARG A 135 -1.36 12.94 10.74
CA ARG A 135 -0.43 13.68 11.62
C ARG A 135 -0.48 15.19 11.33
N GLU A 136 -0.41 15.60 10.07
CA GLU A 136 -0.44 17.02 9.67
C GLU A 136 -1.79 17.69 10.04
N ARG A 137 -2.90 16.96 9.94
CA ARG A 137 -4.25 17.45 10.27
C ARG A 137 -4.60 17.29 11.75
N LEU A 138 -3.66 16.84 12.60
CA LEU A 138 -3.84 16.60 14.03
C LEU A 138 -5.01 15.62 14.33
N LEU A 139 -5.26 14.68 13.42
CA LEU A 139 -6.24 13.61 13.58
C LEU A 139 -5.64 12.34 14.20
N ALA A 140 -4.33 12.16 14.12
CA ALA A 140 -3.63 11.03 14.74
C ALA A 140 -3.83 11.06 16.28
N GLY A 141 -4.22 9.91 16.85
CA GLY A 141 -4.53 9.78 18.28
C GLY A 141 -5.90 10.36 18.68
N THR A 142 -6.70 10.84 17.72
CA THR A 142 -8.10 11.20 17.96
C THR A 142 -9.04 10.03 17.66
N ARG A 143 -10.23 10.06 18.21
CA ARG A 143 -11.26 9.04 17.98
C ARG A 143 -11.59 8.82 16.49
N VAL A 144 -11.56 9.91 15.71
CA VAL A 144 -11.76 9.87 14.25
C VAL A 144 -10.56 9.21 13.58
N GLY A 145 -9.33 9.56 13.99
CA GLY A 145 -8.10 8.95 13.48
C GLY A 145 -8.03 7.44 13.76
N ASP A 146 -8.38 7.02 14.99
CA ASP A 146 -8.40 5.60 15.37
C ASP A 146 -9.40 4.80 14.52
N SER A 147 -10.58 5.38 14.25
CA SER A 147 -11.57 4.75 13.37
C SER A 147 -11.08 4.69 11.90
N ILE A 148 -10.37 5.72 11.40
CA ILE A 148 -9.75 5.69 10.08
C ILE A 148 -8.73 4.53 10.00
N LEU A 149 -7.92 4.37 11.05
CA LEU A 149 -6.95 3.27 11.11
C LEU A 149 -7.63 1.90 11.15
N ALA A 150 -8.68 1.73 11.95
CA ALA A 150 -9.39 0.45 12.07
C ALA A 150 -10.07 0.01 10.76
N TYR A 151 -10.81 0.90 10.10
CA TYR A 151 -11.45 0.61 8.81
C TYR A 151 -10.46 0.58 7.64
N GLY A 152 -9.46 1.47 7.68
CA GLY A 152 -8.39 1.54 6.69
C GLY A 152 -7.51 0.31 6.67
N THR A 153 -7.21 -0.29 7.85
CA THR A 153 -6.43 -1.53 7.95
C THR A 153 -7.02 -2.65 7.09
N TRP A 154 -8.33 -2.85 7.13
CA TRP A 154 -8.98 -3.85 6.28
C TRP A 154 -9.08 -3.41 4.82
N GLY A 155 -9.14 -2.10 4.56
CA GLY A 155 -9.05 -1.55 3.22
C GLY A 155 -7.69 -1.71 2.57
N GLU A 156 -6.63 -1.94 3.34
CA GLU A 156 -5.29 -2.23 2.84
C GLU A 156 -4.99 -3.74 2.84
N LEU A 157 -5.19 -4.40 3.97
CA LEU A 157 -4.94 -5.82 4.14
C LEU A 157 -5.83 -6.69 3.22
N GLY A 158 -7.11 -6.36 3.14
CA GLY A 158 -8.09 -7.12 2.36
C GLY A 158 -7.74 -7.22 0.87
N PRO A 159 -7.53 -6.10 0.15
CA PRO A 159 -7.11 -6.14 -1.24
C PRO A 159 -5.78 -6.86 -1.48
N VAL A 160 -4.79 -6.72 -0.59
CA VAL A 160 -3.49 -7.41 -0.71
C VAL A 160 -3.68 -8.94 -0.62
N LEU A 161 -4.46 -9.41 0.35
CA LEU A 161 -4.79 -10.84 0.48
C LEU A 161 -5.63 -11.34 -0.71
N ALA A 162 -6.65 -10.58 -1.10
CA ALA A 162 -7.51 -10.96 -2.21
C ALA A 162 -6.76 -10.95 -3.55
N MET A 163 -5.86 -9.99 -3.78
CA MET A 163 -5.00 -9.95 -4.96
C MET A 163 -4.13 -11.21 -5.06
N SER A 164 -3.51 -11.61 -3.95
CA SER A 164 -2.66 -12.80 -3.89
C SER A 164 -3.41 -14.09 -4.21
N VAL A 165 -4.73 -14.16 -3.92
CA VAL A 165 -5.57 -15.32 -4.21
C VAL A 165 -6.20 -15.25 -5.60
N LEU A 166 -6.77 -14.08 -5.96
CA LEU A 166 -7.61 -13.95 -7.15
C LEU A 166 -6.83 -13.67 -8.44
N LEU A 167 -5.64 -13.04 -8.33
CA LEU A 167 -4.76 -12.78 -9.48
C LEU A 167 -3.63 -13.80 -9.60
N SER A 168 -3.62 -14.85 -8.75
CA SER A 168 -2.65 -15.93 -8.86
C SER A 168 -2.90 -16.75 -10.13
N ALA A 169 -1.82 -17.10 -10.83
CA ALA A 169 -1.86 -17.97 -12.01
C ALA A 169 -2.11 -19.46 -11.67
N ARG A 170 -2.21 -19.82 -10.38
CA ARG A 170 -2.38 -21.21 -9.90
C ARG A 170 -3.82 -21.53 -9.55
N THR A 171 -4.12 -22.80 -9.36
CA THR A 171 -5.43 -23.25 -8.86
C THR A 171 -5.70 -22.69 -7.47
N GLY A 172 -6.96 -22.36 -7.15
CA GLY A 172 -7.31 -21.71 -5.87
C GLY A 172 -6.87 -22.50 -4.63
N ILE A 173 -6.88 -23.85 -4.68
CA ILE A 173 -6.45 -24.71 -3.56
C ILE A 173 -4.94 -24.65 -3.37
N GLU A 174 -4.15 -24.72 -4.43
CA GLU A 174 -2.70 -24.61 -4.36
C GLU A 174 -2.28 -23.24 -3.81
N THR A 175 -2.91 -22.17 -4.28
CA THR A 175 -2.66 -20.82 -3.78
C THR A 175 -2.98 -20.68 -2.29
N LEU A 176 -4.09 -21.25 -1.82
CA LEU A 176 -4.44 -21.24 -0.39
C LEU A 176 -3.44 -22.02 0.47
N LEU A 177 -2.95 -23.17 -0.02
CA LEU A 177 -1.93 -23.95 0.68
C LEU A 177 -0.60 -23.19 0.78
N ILE A 178 -0.18 -22.56 -0.31
CA ILE A 178 1.04 -21.75 -0.34
C ILE A 178 0.90 -20.51 0.55
N LEU A 179 -0.24 -19.83 0.51
CA LEU A 179 -0.54 -18.71 1.38
C LEU A 179 -0.56 -19.12 2.86
N GLY A 180 -1.12 -20.29 3.16
CA GLY A 180 -1.08 -20.86 4.51
C GLY A 180 0.34 -21.17 4.97
N LEU A 181 1.16 -21.78 4.12
CA LEU A 181 2.57 -22.04 4.40
C LEU A 181 3.35 -20.72 4.60
N PHE A 182 3.12 -19.74 3.75
CA PHE A 182 3.72 -18.41 3.86
C PHE A 182 3.34 -17.73 5.19
N ALA A 183 2.06 -17.79 5.58
CA ALA A 183 1.59 -17.27 6.86
C ALA A 183 2.26 -17.99 8.05
N VAL A 184 2.45 -19.31 7.98
CA VAL A 184 3.19 -20.06 9.02
C VAL A 184 4.63 -19.58 9.12
N VAL A 185 5.32 -19.38 8.00
CA VAL A 185 6.70 -18.85 7.98
C VAL A 185 6.75 -17.45 8.61
N CYS A 186 5.81 -16.57 8.27
CA CYS A 186 5.72 -15.23 8.86
C CYS A 186 5.48 -15.30 10.38
N VAL A 187 4.57 -16.15 10.83
CA VAL A 187 4.29 -16.35 12.26
C VAL A 187 5.51 -16.90 12.99
N LEU A 188 6.23 -17.85 12.41
CA LEU A 188 7.46 -18.37 12.99
C LEU A 188 8.54 -17.28 13.12
N LEU A 189 8.74 -16.49 12.07
CA LEU A 189 9.69 -15.37 12.07
C LEU A 189 9.32 -14.30 13.10
N ALA A 190 8.02 -14.06 13.36
CA ALA A 190 7.55 -13.11 14.35
C ALA A 190 7.63 -13.66 15.79
N VAL A 191 7.22 -14.92 16.00
CA VAL A 191 7.02 -15.48 17.34
C VAL A 191 8.30 -16.08 17.92
N VAL A 192 9.15 -16.71 17.11
CA VAL A 192 10.38 -17.35 17.60
C VAL A 192 11.32 -16.34 18.30
N PRO A 193 11.64 -15.17 17.72
CA PRO A 193 12.45 -14.18 18.40
C PRO A 193 11.77 -13.61 19.65
N SER A 194 10.45 -13.35 19.59
CA SER A 194 9.71 -12.71 20.68
C SER A 194 9.51 -13.62 21.91
N ARG A 195 9.39 -14.96 21.70
CA ARG A 195 9.25 -15.94 22.81
C ARG A 195 10.57 -16.35 23.43
N SER A 196 11.68 -16.28 22.70
CA SER A 196 13.00 -16.61 23.22
C SER A 196 13.58 -15.45 24.04
N LYS A 197 13.01 -15.22 25.23
CA LYS A 197 13.41 -14.13 26.15
C LYS A 197 14.92 -14.07 26.45
N ARG A 198 15.65 -15.18 26.36
CA ARG A 198 17.11 -15.25 26.61
C ARG A 198 17.95 -14.99 25.36
N VAL A 199 17.57 -15.50 24.20
CA VAL A 199 18.30 -15.30 22.93
C VAL A 199 17.86 -14.00 22.29
N GLY A 200 16.57 -13.67 22.35
CA GLY A 200 16.03 -12.41 21.87
C GLY A 200 16.62 -11.21 22.61
N SER A 201 16.63 -11.19 23.95
CA SER A 201 17.17 -10.06 24.71
C SER A 201 18.65 -9.79 24.43
N ARG A 202 19.47 -10.82 24.29
CA ARG A 202 20.90 -10.65 23.92
C ARG A 202 21.07 -10.19 22.48
N PHE A 203 20.30 -10.72 21.55
CA PHE A 203 20.32 -10.28 20.15
C PHE A 203 19.84 -8.84 20.03
N PHE A 204 18.74 -8.49 20.68
CA PHE A 204 18.22 -7.12 20.70
C PHE A 204 19.17 -6.16 21.40
N ALA A 205 19.71 -6.50 22.58
CA ALA A 205 20.71 -5.67 23.27
C ALA A 205 21.97 -5.45 22.40
N PHE A 206 22.44 -6.49 21.68
CA PHE A 206 23.56 -6.37 20.74
C PHE A 206 23.22 -5.48 19.55
N VAL A 207 21.99 -5.59 19.01
CA VAL A 207 21.54 -4.78 17.88
C VAL A 207 21.25 -3.34 18.34
N GLU A 208 20.70 -3.15 19.54
CA GLU A 208 20.40 -1.84 20.11
C GLU A 208 21.69 -1.09 20.48
N GLU A 209 22.68 -1.73 21.10
CA GLU A 209 24.00 -1.16 21.37
C GLU A 209 24.71 -0.67 20.10
N ARG A 210 24.38 -1.27 18.93
CA ARG A 210 24.93 -0.91 17.62
C ARG A 210 23.97 -0.13 16.72
N ALA A 211 22.78 0.21 17.20
CA ALA A 211 21.77 0.92 16.43
C ALA A 211 22.23 2.32 15.98
N ASP A 212 23.01 2.99 16.83
CA ASP A 212 23.55 4.34 16.56
C ASP A 212 24.97 4.34 16.01
N THR A 213 25.54 3.15 15.73
CA THR A 213 26.84 3.04 15.07
C THR A 213 26.71 3.21 13.56
N THR A 214 27.84 3.46 12.87
CA THR A 214 27.92 3.49 11.41
C THR A 214 27.41 2.23 10.71
N SER A 215 27.25 1.12 11.44
CA SER A 215 26.78 -0.16 10.87
C SER A 215 25.29 -0.18 10.51
N GLN A 216 24.46 0.72 11.07
CA GLN A 216 23.02 0.79 10.80
C GLN A 216 22.33 -0.59 10.85
N THR A 217 22.64 -1.38 11.90
CA THR A 217 22.30 -2.82 11.96
C THR A 217 20.80 -3.09 11.85
N PHE A 218 19.95 -2.22 12.44
CA PHE A 218 18.49 -2.37 12.32
C PHE A 218 17.98 -2.16 10.87
N VAL A 219 18.53 -1.17 10.16
CA VAL A 219 18.16 -0.94 8.75
C VAL A 219 18.55 -2.15 7.91
N ARG A 220 19.77 -2.70 8.12
CA ARG A 220 20.23 -3.92 7.41
C ARG A 220 19.35 -5.13 7.72
N LEU A 221 18.95 -5.31 8.98
CA LEU A 221 18.02 -6.38 9.38
C LEU A 221 16.66 -6.22 8.70
N THR A 222 16.12 -5.01 8.66
CA THR A 222 14.87 -4.71 7.98
C THR A 222 14.95 -5.02 6.50
N VAL A 223 16.00 -4.58 5.81
CA VAL A 223 16.23 -4.88 4.39
C VAL A 223 16.39 -6.39 4.16
N LEU A 224 17.10 -7.09 5.05
CA LEU A 224 17.24 -8.55 4.97
C LEU A 224 15.89 -9.26 5.07
N ILE A 225 15.05 -8.90 6.05
CA ILE A 225 13.71 -9.49 6.22
C ILE A 225 12.86 -9.18 4.99
N LEU A 226 12.85 -7.93 4.51
CA LEU A 226 12.12 -7.50 3.34
C LEU A 226 12.50 -8.33 2.11
N VAL A 227 13.79 -8.32 1.75
CA VAL A 227 14.27 -9.00 0.54
C VAL A 227 14.05 -10.51 0.64
N THR A 228 14.22 -11.10 1.83
CA THR A 228 13.98 -12.53 2.04
C THR A 228 12.51 -12.89 1.84
N LEU A 229 11.56 -12.15 2.41
CA LEU A 229 10.13 -12.45 2.27
C LEU A 229 9.61 -12.11 0.86
N VAL A 230 10.14 -11.09 0.23
CA VAL A 230 9.86 -10.78 -1.19
C VAL A 230 10.40 -11.88 -2.11
N ALA A 231 11.64 -12.34 -1.90
CA ALA A 231 12.21 -13.45 -2.66
C ALA A 231 11.43 -14.74 -2.44
N PHE A 232 10.99 -15.01 -1.21
CA PHE A 232 10.14 -16.15 -0.90
C PHE A 232 8.79 -16.05 -1.63
N SER A 233 8.16 -14.88 -1.63
CA SER A 233 6.93 -14.64 -2.40
C SER A 233 7.14 -14.91 -3.88
N ALA A 234 8.23 -14.42 -4.46
CA ALA A 234 8.56 -14.63 -5.87
C ALA A 234 8.78 -16.13 -6.21
N ILE A 235 9.50 -16.88 -5.37
CA ILE A 235 9.73 -18.34 -5.55
C ILE A 235 8.39 -19.10 -5.57
N PHE A 236 7.45 -18.71 -4.71
CA PHE A 236 6.13 -19.33 -4.62
C PHE A 236 5.11 -18.73 -5.60
N SER A 237 5.52 -17.84 -6.50
CA SER A 237 4.64 -17.13 -7.45
C SER A 237 3.51 -16.36 -6.74
N LEU A 238 3.79 -15.87 -5.52
CA LEU A 238 2.96 -14.90 -4.82
C LEU A 238 3.42 -13.50 -5.21
N ASP A 239 2.55 -12.52 -4.99
CA ASP A 239 2.87 -11.13 -5.31
C ASP A 239 3.93 -10.54 -4.37
N ILE A 240 4.81 -9.68 -4.93
CA ILE A 240 5.85 -8.95 -4.19
C ILE A 240 5.25 -8.12 -3.06
N VAL A 241 4.05 -7.54 -3.30
CA VAL A 241 3.32 -6.74 -2.32
C VAL A 241 3.01 -7.52 -1.06
N LEU A 242 2.59 -8.80 -1.21
CA LEU A 242 2.30 -9.64 -0.06
C LEU A 242 3.57 -9.90 0.78
N GLY A 243 4.70 -10.22 0.11
CA GLY A 243 5.97 -10.44 0.80
C GLY A 243 6.47 -9.21 1.55
N ALA A 244 6.38 -8.05 0.92
CA ALA A 244 6.77 -6.78 1.52
C ALA A 244 5.88 -6.38 2.70
N PHE A 245 4.58 -6.51 2.53
CA PHE A 245 3.59 -6.26 3.60
C PHE A 245 3.80 -7.17 4.80
N ALA A 246 3.99 -8.48 4.55
CA ALA A 246 4.28 -9.45 5.59
C ALA A 246 5.60 -9.15 6.33
N ALA A 247 6.62 -8.67 5.60
CA ALA A 247 7.89 -8.24 6.20
C ALA A 247 7.67 -7.09 7.20
N GLY A 248 6.85 -6.10 6.82
CA GLY A 248 6.48 -5.00 7.71
C GLY A 248 5.75 -5.48 8.97
N PHE A 249 4.76 -6.36 8.79
CA PHE A 249 4.01 -6.93 9.89
C PHE A 249 4.90 -7.76 10.83
N VAL A 250 5.79 -8.59 10.30
CA VAL A 250 6.79 -9.33 11.09
C VAL A 250 7.71 -8.38 11.84
N LEU A 251 8.17 -7.32 11.18
CA LEU A 251 9.04 -6.31 11.79
C LEU A 251 8.36 -5.61 12.97
N ARG A 252 7.06 -5.33 12.88
CA ARG A 252 6.26 -4.75 13.96
C ARG A 252 6.27 -5.61 15.24
N TYR A 253 6.28 -6.95 15.09
CA TYR A 253 6.37 -7.86 16.23
C TYR A 253 7.78 -8.01 16.79
N ILE A 254 8.80 -7.85 15.96
CA ILE A 254 10.19 -8.01 16.35
C ILE A 254 10.71 -6.78 17.06
N ILE A 255 10.31 -5.59 16.60
CA ILE A 255 10.82 -4.31 17.13
C ILE A 255 9.92 -3.82 18.27
N PRO A 256 10.48 -3.46 19.42
CA PRO A 256 9.73 -2.88 20.52
C PRO A 256 9.02 -1.58 20.10
N GLU A 257 7.81 -1.35 20.64
CA GLU A 257 7.06 -0.11 20.42
C GLU A 257 7.91 1.11 20.88
N GLY A 258 7.98 2.15 20.02
CA GLY A 258 8.63 3.42 20.35
C GLY A 258 10.07 3.55 19.86
N ASN A 259 10.57 2.67 18.99
CA ASN A 259 11.89 2.87 18.37
C ASN A 259 11.83 3.93 17.24
N HIS A 260 11.59 5.20 17.62
CA HIS A 260 11.50 6.34 16.72
C HIS A 260 12.75 6.52 15.84
N THR A 261 13.92 6.08 16.32
CA THR A 261 15.18 6.17 15.56
C THR A 261 15.13 5.29 14.31
N LEU A 262 14.60 4.07 14.43
CA LEU A 262 14.47 3.17 13.27
C LEU A 262 13.40 3.67 12.30
N GLU A 263 12.22 4.08 12.82
CA GLU A 263 11.16 4.66 12.00
C GLU A 263 11.69 5.81 11.15
N THR A 264 12.39 6.78 11.76
CA THR A 264 12.99 7.91 11.06
C THR A 264 14.00 7.49 9.98
N LYS A 265 14.82 6.45 10.26
CA LYS A 265 15.81 5.95 9.29
C LYS A 265 15.14 5.23 8.12
N LEU A 266 14.10 4.44 8.38
CA LEU A 266 13.33 3.76 7.33
C LEU A 266 12.54 4.76 6.50
N ASP A 267 11.91 5.74 7.13
CA ASP A 267 11.22 6.84 6.45
C ASP A 267 12.17 7.62 5.54
N GLY A 268 13.37 7.93 6.02
CA GLY A 268 14.40 8.61 5.24
C GLY A 268 14.82 7.83 3.99
N LEU A 269 14.97 6.51 4.07
CA LEU A 269 15.31 5.67 2.92
C LEU A 269 14.11 5.50 1.97
N ALA A 270 12.93 5.26 2.53
CA ALA A 270 11.72 4.99 1.79
C ALA A 270 11.18 6.26 1.12
N TYR A 271 10.76 7.25 1.89
CA TYR A 271 10.20 8.50 1.37
C TYR A 271 11.25 9.44 0.79
N GLY A 272 12.53 9.34 1.22
CA GLY A 272 13.61 10.16 0.69
C GLY A 272 14.05 9.77 -0.73
N PHE A 273 13.88 8.50 -1.15
CA PHE A 273 14.34 8.06 -2.46
C PHE A 273 13.47 6.99 -3.11
N LEU A 274 13.25 5.86 -2.45
CA LEU A 274 12.70 4.66 -3.09
C LEU A 274 11.22 4.83 -3.50
N ILE A 275 10.38 5.36 -2.63
CA ILE A 275 8.95 5.59 -2.90
C ILE A 275 8.75 6.65 -3.99
N PRO A 276 9.45 7.81 -3.99
CA PRO A 276 9.42 8.74 -5.10
C PRO A 276 9.81 8.12 -6.45
N VAL A 277 10.82 7.24 -6.48
CA VAL A 277 11.18 6.51 -7.71
C VAL A 277 10.02 5.63 -8.16
N PHE A 278 9.40 4.86 -7.25
CA PHE A 278 8.24 4.04 -7.57
C PHE A 278 7.10 4.84 -8.19
N PHE A 279 6.70 5.96 -7.57
CA PHE A 279 5.59 6.77 -8.11
C PHE A 279 5.94 7.41 -9.45
N THR A 280 7.16 7.91 -9.63
CA THR A 280 7.59 8.52 -10.91
C THR A 280 7.63 7.48 -12.03
N VAL A 281 8.18 6.29 -11.79
CA VAL A 281 8.21 5.19 -12.77
C VAL A 281 6.81 4.67 -13.05
N SER A 282 5.97 4.58 -12.03
CA SER A 282 4.56 4.19 -12.21
C SER A 282 3.82 5.21 -13.07
N GLY A 283 4.05 6.51 -12.84
CA GLY A 283 3.57 7.57 -13.70
C GLY A 283 4.05 7.42 -15.14
N ALA A 284 5.34 7.14 -15.36
CA ALA A 284 5.93 6.97 -16.69
C ALA A 284 5.30 5.82 -17.50
N LYS A 285 4.71 4.84 -16.84
CA LYS A 285 3.97 3.74 -17.49
C LYS A 285 2.54 4.12 -17.88
N ILE A 286 2.00 5.26 -17.41
CA ILE A 286 0.63 5.70 -17.70
C ILE A 286 0.56 6.35 -19.07
N ASP A 287 -0.35 5.87 -19.93
CA ASP A 287 -0.73 6.55 -21.15
C ASP A 287 -1.80 7.63 -20.86
N LEU A 288 -1.35 8.86 -20.70
CA LEU A 288 -2.24 10.00 -20.44
C LEU A 288 -3.21 10.25 -21.60
N THR A 289 -2.84 9.92 -22.83
CA THR A 289 -3.71 10.12 -24.00
C THR A 289 -4.93 9.21 -23.93
N ALA A 290 -4.73 7.97 -23.48
CA ALA A 290 -5.82 7.03 -23.23
C ALA A 290 -6.75 7.48 -22.10
N VAL A 291 -6.20 8.08 -21.03
CA VAL A 291 -7.00 8.61 -19.90
C VAL A 291 -7.83 9.81 -20.34
N VAL A 292 -7.22 10.78 -21.04
CA VAL A 292 -7.89 12.03 -21.48
C VAL A 292 -8.95 11.74 -22.55
N SER A 293 -8.76 10.69 -23.36
CA SER A 293 -9.74 10.30 -24.40
C SER A 293 -11.05 9.76 -23.84
N ARG A 294 -11.09 9.35 -22.56
CA ARG A 294 -12.27 8.75 -21.92
C ARG A 294 -12.61 9.40 -20.56
N PRO A 295 -12.91 10.71 -20.51
CA PRO A 295 -13.15 11.42 -19.25
C PRO A 295 -14.35 10.87 -18.47
N GLY A 296 -15.36 10.32 -19.16
CA GLY A 296 -16.51 9.69 -18.53
C GLY A 296 -16.15 8.47 -17.68
N LEU A 297 -15.16 7.66 -18.11
CA LEU A 297 -14.66 6.54 -17.31
C LEU A 297 -13.96 7.01 -16.04
N LEU A 298 -13.17 8.07 -16.11
CA LEU A 298 -12.50 8.65 -14.94
C LEU A 298 -13.50 9.16 -13.92
N VAL A 299 -14.48 9.97 -14.35
CA VAL A 299 -15.54 10.48 -13.48
C VAL A 299 -16.37 9.33 -12.92
N GLY A 300 -16.74 8.36 -13.74
CA GLY A 300 -17.47 7.17 -13.32
C GLY A 300 -16.72 6.36 -12.26
N PHE A 301 -15.41 6.19 -12.42
CA PHE A 301 -14.56 5.50 -11.43
C PHE A 301 -14.51 6.27 -10.10
N ILE A 302 -14.32 7.58 -10.12
CA ILE A 302 -14.31 8.41 -8.90
C ILE A 302 -15.66 8.34 -8.17
N VAL A 303 -16.76 8.45 -8.90
CA VAL A 303 -18.11 8.34 -8.32
C VAL A 303 -18.34 6.93 -7.76
N ALA A 304 -17.95 5.90 -8.49
CA ALA A 304 -18.03 4.51 -8.04
C ALA A 304 -17.21 4.30 -6.76
N LEU A 305 -15.97 4.80 -6.69
CA LEU A 305 -15.12 4.73 -5.52
C LEU A 305 -15.77 5.37 -4.28
N LEU A 306 -16.34 6.58 -4.44
CA LEU A 306 -17.02 7.27 -3.36
C LEU A 306 -18.26 6.52 -2.89
N ILE A 307 -19.11 6.03 -3.81
CA ILE A 307 -20.33 5.31 -3.45
C ILE A 307 -20.01 3.94 -2.86
N ILE A 308 -19.21 3.13 -3.56
CA ILE A 308 -18.96 1.74 -3.21
C ILE A 308 -18.14 1.63 -1.92
N ARG A 309 -17.22 2.57 -1.68
CA ARG A 309 -16.33 2.53 -0.52
C ARG A 309 -16.86 3.36 0.66
N ALA A 310 -17.29 4.61 0.44
CA ALA A 310 -17.69 5.48 1.54
C ALA A 310 -19.04 5.09 2.14
N VAL A 311 -20.04 4.72 1.32
CA VAL A 311 -21.40 4.42 1.83
C VAL A 311 -21.42 3.21 2.77
N PRO A 312 -20.84 2.05 2.47
CA PRO A 312 -20.78 0.93 3.42
C PRO A 312 -20.05 1.27 4.72
N ILE A 313 -18.99 2.09 4.68
CA ILE A 313 -18.30 2.55 5.89
C ILE A 313 -19.22 3.42 6.75
N LEU A 314 -19.93 4.38 6.15
CA LEU A 314 -20.90 5.21 6.87
C LEU A 314 -22.01 4.39 7.54
N ILE A 315 -22.55 3.41 6.83
CA ILE A 315 -23.57 2.50 7.37
C ILE A 315 -22.97 1.67 8.51
N SER A 316 -21.81 1.08 8.30
CA SER A 316 -21.13 0.26 9.30
C SER A 316 -20.82 1.04 10.58
N MET A 317 -20.30 2.26 10.46
CA MET A 317 -20.04 3.15 11.61
C MET A 317 -21.32 3.58 12.34
N SER A 318 -22.44 3.61 11.65
CA SER A 318 -23.73 3.94 12.27
C SER A 318 -24.29 2.76 13.08
N ILE A 319 -23.95 1.53 12.70
CA ILE A 319 -24.40 0.29 13.36
C ILE A 319 -23.39 -0.16 14.44
N CYS A 320 -22.11 0.09 14.25
CA CYS A 320 -21.06 -0.35 15.18
C CYS A 320 -21.21 0.29 16.56
N PRO A 321 -21.31 -0.52 17.64
CA PRO A 321 -21.46 0.02 18.99
C PRO A 321 -20.25 0.85 19.43
N ALA A 322 -19.06 0.50 18.98
CA ALA A 322 -17.82 1.17 19.35
C ALA A 322 -17.65 2.56 18.72
N THR A 323 -18.40 2.90 17.65
CA THR A 323 -18.31 4.20 16.95
C THR A 323 -19.50 5.11 17.23
N ARG A 324 -20.34 4.79 18.24
CA ARG A 324 -21.52 5.61 18.59
C ARG A 324 -21.16 7.01 19.08
N ASP A 325 -20.00 7.14 19.70
CA ASP A 325 -19.41 8.39 20.19
C ASP A 325 -18.90 9.31 19.07
N VAL A 326 -18.68 8.78 17.87
CA VAL A 326 -18.22 9.56 16.72
C VAL A 326 -19.37 10.35 16.12
N SER A 327 -19.21 11.67 16.01
CA SER A 327 -20.22 12.56 15.41
C SER A 327 -20.52 12.20 13.95
N ALA A 328 -21.69 12.62 13.43
CA ALA A 328 -22.05 12.41 12.03
C ALA A 328 -20.99 12.97 11.06
N TYR A 329 -20.46 14.16 11.35
CA TYR A 329 -19.35 14.76 10.58
C TYR A 329 -18.08 13.90 10.66
N GLY A 330 -17.73 13.40 11.85
CA GLY A 330 -16.60 12.49 12.03
C GLY A 330 -16.74 11.20 11.22
N ARG A 331 -17.94 10.60 11.15
CA ARG A 331 -18.21 9.40 10.34
C ARG A 331 -18.04 9.67 8.83
N ILE A 332 -18.51 10.83 8.36
CA ILE A 332 -18.30 11.25 6.97
C ILE A 332 -16.80 11.44 6.70
N THR A 333 -16.07 12.05 7.63
CA THR A 333 -14.63 12.22 7.53
C THR A 333 -13.93 10.87 7.42
N VAL A 334 -14.22 9.90 8.29
CA VAL A 334 -13.67 8.53 8.23
C VAL A 334 -13.95 7.89 6.88
N ALA A 335 -15.20 7.94 6.42
CA ALA A 335 -15.60 7.34 5.16
C ALA A 335 -14.84 7.93 3.96
N LEU A 336 -14.67 9.25 3.91
CA LEU A 336 -13.94 9.94 2.85
C LEU A 336 -12.44 9.64 2.90
N TYR A 337 -11.81 9.67 4.08
CA TYR A 337 -10.39 9.32 4.21
C TYR A 337 -10.11 7.88 3.77
N CYS A 338 -11.01 6.95 4.11
CA CYS A 338 -10.86 5.55 3.68
C CYS A 338 -11.07 5.31 2.17
N THR A 339 -11.43 6.31 1.37
CA THR A 339 -11.43 6.23 -0.11
C THR A 339 -10.08 6.57 -0.74
N THR A 340 -9.07 6.96 0.05
CA THR A 340 -7.73 7.27 -0.45
C THR A 340 -6.99 5.96 -0.74
N ALA A 341 -6.75 5.65 -2.01
CA ALA A 341 -6.28 4.31 -2.42
C ALA A 341 -5.13 4.32 -3.44
N LEU A 342 -4.51 5.48 -3.70
CA LEU A 342 -3.56 5.67 -4.80
C LEU A 342 -2.45 4.60 -4.91
N PRO A 343 -1.65 4.27 -3.87
CA PRO A 343 -0.58 3.29 -3.99
C PRO A 343 -1.06 1.89 -4.35
N ILE A 344 -2.16 1.44 -3.75
CA ILE A 344 -2.73 0.11 -4.01
C ILE A 344 -3.33 0.05 -5.42
N ILE A 345 -3.98 1.11 -5.89
CA ILE A 345 -4.49 1.18 -7.27
C ILE A 345 -3.34 0.99 -8.25
N VAL A 346 -2.22 1.68 -8.05
CA VAL A 346 -1.04 1.55 -8.90
C VAL A 346 -0.46 0.14 -8.83
N ALA A 347 -0.34 -0.45 -7.64
CA ALA A 347 0.16 -1.82 -7.46
C ALA A 347 -0.74 -2.84 -8.15
N VAL A 348 -2.06 -2.79 -7.91
CA VAL A 348 -3.05 -3.71 -8.50
C VAL A 348 -3.05 -3.62 -10.03
N THR A 349 -3.00 -2.41 -10.58
CA THR A 349 -2.97 -2.24 -12.05
C THR A 349 -1.67 -2.75 -12.65
N SER A 350 -0.53 -2.60 -11.96
CA SER A 350 0.75 -3.16 -12.40
C SER A 350 0.74 -4.69 -12.41
N VAL A 351 0.21 -5.32 -11.36
CA VAL A 351 0.09 -6.78 -11.27
C VAL A 351 -0.87 -7.33 -12.31
N ALA A 352 -2.02 -6.68 -12.50
CA ALA A 352 -2.98 -7.08 -13.53
C ALA A 352 -2.37 -7.02 -14.94
N ALA A 353 -1.58 -5.98 -15.24
CA ALA A 353 -0.89 -5.85 -16.53
C ALA A 353 0.12 -6.99 -16.75
N VAL A 354 0.90 -7.37 -15.73
CA VAL A 354 1.85 -8.48 -15.81
C VAL A 354 1.13 -9.80 -15.98
N SER A 355 0.07 -10.06 -15.22
CA SER A 355 -0.72 -11.31 -15.33
C SER A 355 -1.37 -11.46 -16.72
N TYR A 356 -1.73 -10.35 -17.35
CA TYR A 356 -2.32 -10.35 -18.71
C TYR A 356 -1.29 -10.72 -19.78
N THR A 357 -0.04 -10.25 -19.67
CA THR A 357 1.02 -10.56 -20.64
C THR A 357 1.50 -12.01 -20.59
N HIS A 358 1.28 -12.73 -19.50
CA HIS A 358 1.61 -14.16 -19.38
C HIS A 358 0.51 -15.11 -19.91
N LEU A 359 -0.70 -14.59 -20.21
CA LEU A 359 -1.84 -15.38 -20.67
C LEU A 359 -2.10 -15.22 -22.19
N THR A 360 -1.42 -14.31 -22.84
CA THR A 360 -1.39 -14.11 -24.31
C THR A 360 -0.09 -14.64 -24.90
#